data_a623cdbd09ea4efc5f2d7b1f8615b474
#
_entry.id   a623cdbd09ea4efc5f2d7b1f8615b474
#
_cell.length_a   1.000
_cell.length_b   1.000
_cell.length_c   1.000
_cell.angle_alpha   90.00
_cell.angle_beta   90.00
_cell.angle_gamma   90.00
#
_symmetry.space_group_name_H-M   'P 1'
#
loop_
_entity.id
_entity.type
_entity.pdbx_description
1 polymer ?
#
loop_
_entity_poly.entity_id
_entity_poly.type
_entity_poly.pdbx_seq_one_letter_code
_entity_poly.pdbx_strand_id
1 'polypeptide(L)'
;MKARQLGEILTHQKTLTKITDKVAWLQKHHSPGLTYLLALAHAGLEWNLPAGAPPFKQDPGPIGLTPSHLKRELRILYLFVKDGSEACGYTPVPPHRREQLFQQLLERLHSDEVAIVMALKDGKFPSTYRCTKAVVNGAFPGLLDQRFELRYFR
;
A
#
# COMPACT_ATOMS: atom_id res chain seq x y z
N MET A 1 -5.14 -22.74 6.96
CA MET A 1 -4.24 -21.72 7.52
C MET A 1 -4.67 -20.34 7.03
N LYS A 2 -4.79 -19.40 7.93
CA LYS A 2 -5.24 -18.05 7.60
C LYS A 2 -4.11 -17.27 6.87
N ALA A 3 -4.43 -16.64 5.74
CA ALA A 3 -3.47 -15.83 5.02
C ALA A 3 -3.04 -14.62 5.85
N ARG A 4 -1.75 -14.26 5.77
CA ARG A 4 -1.23 -13.09 6.48
C ARG A 4 -1.69 -11.81 5.79
N GLN A 5 -1.94 -10.78 6.58
CA GLN A 5 -2.28 -9.47 6.06
C GLN A 5 -1.03 -8.73 5.53
N LEU A 6 -1.23 -7.76 4.64
CA LEU A 6 -0.13 -7.01 4.05
C LEU A 6 0.76 -6.35 5.11
N GLY A 7 0.17 -5.84 6.19
CA GLY A 7 0.93 -5.24 7.27
C GLY A 7 1.89 -6.21 7.92
N GLU A 8 1.45 -7.45 8.17
CA GLU A 8 2.31 -8.48 8.74
C GLU A 8 3.42 -8.87 7.79
N ILE A 9 3.09 -9.03 6.50
CA ILE A 9 4.05 -9.45 5.48
C ILE A 9 5.18 -8.43 5.35
N LEU A 10 4.83 -7.16 5.21
CA LEU A 10 5.82 -6.10 4.97
C LEU A 10 6.60 -5.72 6.22
N THR A 11 5.96 -5.75 7.39
CA THR A 11 6.66 -5.50 8.64
C THR A 11 7.73 -6.57 8.91
N HIS A 12 7.40 -7.82 8.66
CA HIS A 12 8.38 -8.90 8.79
C HIS A 12 9.49 -8.79 7.74
N GLN A 13 9.13 -8.50 6.49
CA GLN A 13 10.11 -8.31 5.42
C GLN A 13 11.14 -7.24 5.78
N LYS A 14 10.69 -6.17 6.41
CA LYS A 14 11.57 -5.08 6.86
C LYS A 14 12.65 -5.57 7.84
N THR A 15 12.37 -6.58 8.63
CA THR A 15 13.32 -7.11 9.62
C THR A 15 14.38 -8.01 9.01
N LEU A 16 14.16 -8.51 7.81
CA LEU A 16 15.13 -9.37 7.12
C LEU A 16 16.27 -8.52 6.55
N THR A 17 17.50 -9.00 6.65
CA THR A 17 18.68 -8.24 6.21
C THR A 17 19.18 -8.64 4.83
N LYS A 18 19.03 -9.91 4.46
CA LYS A 18 19.52 -10.41 3.17
C LYS A 18 18.45 -10.31 2.10
N ILE A 19 18.86 -9.89 0.90
CA ILE A 19 17.94 -9.77 -0.25
C ILE A 19 17.32 -11.14 -0.55
N THR A 20 18.11 -12.22 -0.50
CA THR A 20 17.62 -13.58 -0.76
C THR A 20 16.51 -13.97 0.21
N ASP A 21 16.63 -13.61 1.48
CA ASP A 21 15.61 -13.90 2.49
C ASP A 21 14.33 -13.08 2.25
N LYS A 22 14.49 -11.81 1.88
CA LYS A 22 13.34 -10.96 1.53
C LYS A 22 12.60 -11.50 0.32
N VAL A 23 13.32 -11.91 -0.71
CA VAL A 23 12.73 -12.47 -1.93
C VAL A 23 11.95 -13.74 -1.61
N ALA A 24 12.55 -14.66 -0.84
CA ALA A 24 11.89 -15.90 -0.47
C ALA A 24 10.62 -15.65 0.35
N TRP A 25 10.68 -14.72 1.29
CA TRP A 25 9.53 -14.37 2.12
C TRP A 25 8.38 -13.79 1.28
N LEU A 26 8.68 -12.86 0.38
CA LEU A 26 7.66 -12.25 -0.48
C LEU A 26 7.03 -13.26 -1.42
N GLN A 27 7.84 -14.15 -2.01
CA GLN A 27 7.33 -15.22 -2.89
C GLN A 27 6.42 -16.17 -2.12
N LYS A 28 6.77 -16.50 -0.89
CA LYS A 28 5.97 -17.39 -0.03
C LYS A 28 4.58 -16.79 0.23
N HIS A 29 4.49 -15.48 0.33
CA HIS A 29 3.24 -14.78 0.63
C HIS A 29 2.67 -14.05 -0.59
N HIS A 30 2.97 -14.53 -1.78
CA HIS A 30 2.48 -13.94 -3.03
C HIS A 30 0.96 -13.86 -3.04
N SER A 31 0.45 -12.70 -3.47
CA SER A 31 -0.97 -12.49 -3.69
C SER A 31 -1.14 -11.31 -4.67
N PRO A 32 -2.29 -11.20 -5.36
CA PRO A 32 -2.53 -10.04 -6.23
C PRO A 32 -2.42 -8.71 -5.49
N GLY A 33 -2.85 -8.67 -4.23
CA GLY A 33 -2.73 -7.46 -3.41
C GLY A 33 -1.29 -7.06 -3.14
N LEU A 34 -0.43 -8.04 -2.85
CA LEU A 34 0.97 -7.77 -2.60
C LEU A 34 1.69 -7.24 -3.84
N THR A 35 1.49 -7.88 -4.99
CA THR A 35 2.12 -7.42 -6.23
C THR A 35 1.61 -6.05 -6.65
N TYR A 36 0.30 -5.80 -6.50
CA TYR A 36 -0.26 -4.47 -6.78
C TYR A 36 0.40 -3.41 -5.89
N LEU A 37 0.51 -3.68 -4.59
CA LEU A 37 1.08 -2.73 -3.64
C LEU A 37 2.55 -2.41 -3.97
N LEU A 38 3.34 -3.42 -4.29
CA LEU A 38 4.75 -3.23 -4.63
C LEU A 38 4.91 -2.47 -5.94
N ALA A 39 4.06 -2.75 -6.94
CA ALA A 39 4.07 -2.00 -8.19
C ALA A 39 3.66 -0.55 -7.96
N LEU A 40 2.66 -0.32 -7.14
CA LEU A 40 2.21 1.03 -6.76
C LEU A 40 3.34 1.81 -6.09
N ALA A 41 4.07 1.17 -5.19
CA ALA A 41 5.16 1.79 -4.45
C ALA A 41 6.29 2.27 -5.35
N HIS A 42 6.52 1.59 -6.47
CA HIS A 42 7.61 1.90 -7.40
C HIS A 42 7.13 2.58 -8.69
N ALA A 43 5.84 2.93 -8.77
CA ALA A 43 5.28 3.53 -9.99
C ALA A 43 5.60 5.02 -10.15
N GLY A 44 6.13 5.66 -9.12
CA GLY A 44 6.47 7.08 -9.19
C GLY A 44 5.27 8.01 -9.26
N LEU A 45 4.15 7.60 -8.68
CA LEU A 45 2.90 8.39 -8.71
C LEU A 45 2.95 9.58 -7.75
N GLU A 46 2.26 10.65 -8.14
CA GLU A 46 2.07 11.81 -7.29
C GLU A 46 0.76 11.67 -6.53
N TRP A 47 0.79 11.94 -5.23
CA TRP A 47 -0.38 11.84 -4.37
C TRP A 47 -0.96 13.22 -4.08
N ASN A 48 -2.28 13.35 -4.17
CA ASN A 48 -3.00 14.61 -3.97
C ASN A 48 -3.43 14.79 -2.51
N LEU A 49 -2.48 14.63 -1.60
CA LEU A 49 -2.70 14.77 -0.16
C LEU A 49 -1.57 15.60 0.45
N PRO A 50 -1.84 16.34 1.54
CA PRO A 50 -0.79 17.06 2.24
C PRO A 50 0.27 16.09 2.79
N ALA A 51 1.49 16.61 2.96
CA ALA A 51 2.56 15.84 3.60
C ALA A 51 2.21 15.56 5.06
N GLY A 52 2.70 14.44 5.58
CA GLY A 52 2.46 14.06 6.97
C GLY A 52 1.10 13.41 7.21
N ALA A 53 0.86 13.05 8.45
CA ALA A 53 -0.38 12.38 8.84
C ALA A 53 -1.48 13.38 9.18
N PRO A 54 -2.71 13.20 8.66
CA PRO A 54 -3.85 13.97 9.14
C PRO A 54 -4.23 13.50 10.55
N PRO A 55 -4.97 14.33 11.31
CA PRO A 55 -5.50 13.84 12.57
C PRO A 55 -6.50 12.70 12.33
N PHE A 56 -6.33 11.61 13.03
CA PHE A 56 -7.26 10.48 12.95
C PHE A 56 -7.21 9.68 14.25
N LYS A 57 -8.28 8.93 14.53
CA LYS A 57 -8.39 8.11 15.72
C LYS A 57 -7.91 6.70 15.40
N GLN A 58 -6.78 6.30 16.00
CA GLN A 58 -6.23 4.97 15.78
C GLN A 58 -7.06 3.93 16.54
N ASP A 59 -7.45 2.86 15.83
CA ASP A 59 -8.10 1.72 16.46
C ASP A 59 -7.04 0.91 17.21
N PRO A 60 -7.17 0.72 18.54
CA PRO A 60 -6.18 -0.05 19.31
C PRO A 60 -6.35 -1.57 19.19
N GLY A 61 -7.32 -2.04 18.42
CA GLY A 61 -7.56 -3.46 18.27
C GLY A 61 -6.40 -4.23 17.64
N PRO A 62 -6.26 -5.53 17.94
CA PRO A 62 -5.24 -6.35 17.32
C PRO A 62 -5.53 -6.55 15.84
N ILE A 63 -4.48 -6.89 15.08
CA ILE A 63 -4.60 -7.13 13.65
C ILE A 63 -5.62 -8.24 13.39
N GLY A 64 -6.47 -8.05 12.39
CA GLY A 64 -7.55 -8.99 12.09
C GLY A 64 -8.88 -8.65 12.77
N LEU A 65 -8.87 -7.77 13.79
CA LEU A 65 -10.08 -7.31 14.48
C LEU A 65 -10.39 -5.85 14.19
N THR A 66 -9.62 -5.20 13.32
CA THR A 66 -9.91 -3.85 12.85
C THR A 66 -11.08 -3.87 11.85
N PRO A 67 -11.79 -2.73 11.64
CA PRO A 67 -12.93 -2.68 10.73
C PRO A 67 -12.61 -3.10 9.29
N SER A 68 -11.37 -2.88 8.84
CA SER A 68 -10.99 -3.25 7.48
C SER A 68 -9.51 -3.66 7.41
N HIS A 69 -9.08 -4.08 6.22
CA HIS A 69 -7.70 -4.46 5.93
C HIS A 69 -7.25 -3.77 4.66
N LEU A 70 -5.94 -3.48 4.55
CA LEU A 70 -5.37 -2.81 3.39
C LEU A 70 -5.68 -3.56 2.09
N LYS A 71 -5.63 -4.89 2.09
CA LYS A 71 -5.98 -5.71 0.93
C LYS A 71 -7.35 -5.33 0.35
N ARG A 72 -8.31 -5.07 1.21
CA ARG A 72 -9.66 -4.68 0.84
C ARG A 72 -9.70 -3.25 0.33
N GLU A 73 -8.89 -2.37 0.93
CA GLU A 73 -8.91 -0.94 0.64
C GLU A 73 -8.06 -0.54 -0.57
N LEU A 74 -7.29 -1.47 -1.14
CA LEU A 74 -6.49 -1.19 -2.34
C LEU A 74 -7.35 -0.64 -3.49
N ARG A 75 -8.62 -1.02 -3.54
CA ARG A 75 -9.56 -0.60 -4.59
C ARG A 75 -9.82 0.89 -4.61
N ILE A 76 -9.65 1.58 -3.48
CA ILE A 76 -9.97 3.00 -3.38
C ILE A 76 -8.75 3.91 -3.37
N LEU A 77 -7.54 3.37 -3.42
CA LEU A 77 -6.33 4.19 -3.36
C LEU A 77 -6.22 5.17 -4.53
N TYR A 78 -6.86 4.87 -5.67
CA TYR A 78 -6.86 5.77 -6.82
C TYR A 78 -7.45 7.15 -6.49
N LEU A 79 -8.33 7.24 -5.48
CA LEU A 79 -8.94 8.51 -5.07
C LEU A 79 -7.91 9.53 -4.61
N PHE A 80 -6.77 9.06 -4.13
CA PHE A 80 -5.75 9.90 -3.50
C PHE A 80 -4.56 10.20 -4.41
N VAL A 81 -4.55 9.62 -5.61
CA VAL A 81 -3.48 9.81 -6.59
C VAL A 81 -3.89 10.88 -7.58
N LYS A 82 -2.95 11.72 -8.01
CA LYS A 82 -3.20 12.76 -9.01
C LYS A 82 -3.74 12.11 -10.29
N ASP A 83 -4.86 12.66 -10.79
CA ASP A 83 -5.57 12.16 -11.97
C ASP A 83 -6.03 10.70 -11.85
N GLY A 84 -6.03 10.16 -10.62
CA GLY A 84 -6.39 8.76 -10.39
C GLY A 84 -7.84 8.44 -10.69
N SER A 85 -8.76 9.33 -10.32
CA SER A 85 -10.19 9.12 -10.60
C SER A 85 -10.44 9.08 -12.09
N GLU A 86 -9.87 10.02 -12.85
CA GLU A 86 -10.02 10.08 -14.31
C GLU A 86 -9.41 8.84 -14.98
N ALA A 87 -8.25 8.41 -14.50
CA ALA A 87 -7.59 7.21 -15.03
C ALA A 87 -8.46 5.96 -14.86
N CYS A 88 -9.29 5.92 -13.82
CA CYS A 88 -10.20 4.81 -13.55
C CYS A 88 -11.60 5.02 -14.12
N GLY A 89 -11.84 6.13 -14.82
CA GLY A 89 -13.13 6.41 -15.45
C GLY A 89 -14.15 7.06 -14.52
N TYR A 90 -13.71 7.70 -13.45
CA TYR A 90 -14.60 8.34 -12.48
C TYR A 90 -14.39 9.84 -12.43
N THR A 91 -15.43 10.55 -11.97
CA THR A 91 -15.33 11.98 -11.69
C THR A 91 -14.51 12.21 -10.42
N PRO A 92 -13.54 13.15 -10.43
CA PRO A 92 -12.74 13.40 -9.23
C PRO A 92 -13.57 13.98 -8.09
N VAL A 93 -13.19 13.62 -6.85
CA VAL A 93 -13.83 14.18 -5.66
C VAL A 93 -13.17 15.52 -5.28
N PRO A 94 -13.91 16.43 -4.62
CA PRO A 94 -13.32 17.69 -4.13
C PRO A 94 -12.18 17.44 -3.13
N PRO A 95 -11.18 18.35 -3.04
CA PRO A 95 -10.03 18.15 -2.15
C PRO A 95 -10.39 17.85 -0.70
N HIS A 96 -11.32 18.60 -0.10
CA HIS A 96 -11.67 18.36 1.31
C HIS A 96 -12.36 17.01 1.51
N ARG A 97 -13.15 16.56 0.52
CA ARG A 97 -13.79 15.26 0.58
C ARG A 97 -12.74 14.15 0.46
N ARG A 98 -11.74 14.36 -0.39
CA ARG A 98 -10.62 13.42 -0.53
C ARG A 98 -9.86 13.27 0.79
N GLU A 99 -9.61 14.38 1.48
CA GLU A 99 -8.94 14.35 2.78
C GLU A 99 -9.77 13.63 3.84
N GLN A 100 -11.10 13.85 3.84
CA GLN A 100 -12.00 13.12 4.73
C GLN A 100 -11.98 11.62 4.48
N LEU A 101 -12.01 11.23 3.20
CA LEU A 101 -11.97 9.82 2.83
C LEU A 101 -10.65 9.17 3.24
N PHE A 102 -9.54 9.91 3.11
CA PHE A 102 -8.24 9.42 3.54
C PHE A 102 -8.19 9.23 5.06
N GLN A 103 -8.70 10.19 5.81
CA GLN A 103 -8.79 10.08 7.27
C GLN A 103 -9.62 8.87 7.68
N GLN A 104 -10.77 8.66 7.04
CA GLN A 104 -11.62 7.50 7.29
C GLN A 104 -10.91 6.18 6.96
N LEU A 105 -10.13 6.16 5.89
CA LEU A 105 -9.33 4.99 5.54
C LEU A 105 -8.35 4.65 6.66
N LEU A 106 -7.61 5.64 7.15
CA LEU A 106 -6.64 5.42 8.23
C LEU A 106 -7.31 4.92 9.51
N GLU A 107 -8.51 5.40 9.79
CA GLU A 107 -9.25 5.00 10.99
C GLU A 107 -9.75 3.56 10.93
N ARG A 108 -9.88 2.98 9.73
CA ARG A 108 -10.34 1.59 9.55
C ARG A 108 -9.23 0.56 9.58
N LEU A 109 -7.96 0.97 9.53
CA LEU A 109 -6.83 0.07 9.37
C LEU A 109 -6.05 -0.13 10.67
N HIS A 110 -5.41 -1.30 10.79
CA HIS A 110 -4.44 -1.54 11.86
C HIS A 110 -3.22 -0.63 11.67
N SER A 111 -2.54 -0.30 12.77
CA SER A 111 -1.39 0.61 12.75
C SER A 111 -0.30 0.21 11.76
N ASP A 112 -0.05 -1.10 11.60
CA ASP A 112 0.94 -1.60 10.64
C ASP A 112 0.58 -1.23 9.21
N GLU A 113 -0.71 -1.27 8.88
CA GLU A 113 -1.20 -0.94 7.55
C GLU A 113 -1.31 0.56 7.34
N VAL A 114 -1.63 1.32 8.39
CA VAL A 114 -1.58 2.78 8.34
C VAL A 114 -0.16 3.23 7.98
N ALA A 115 0.85 2.62 8.59
CA ALA A 115 2.24 2.95 8.30
C ALA A 115 2.60 2.72 6.83
N ILE A 116 2.08 1.64 6.23
CA ILE A 116 2.29 1.34 4.80
C ILE A 116 1.67 2.45 3.94
N VAL A 117 0.41 2.80 4.21
CA VAL A 117 -0.30 3.82 3.43
C VAL A 117 0.41 5.17 3.53
N MET A 118 0.86 5.54 4.71
CA MET A 118 1.61 6.78 4.92
C MET A 118 2.93 6.79 4.15
N ALA A 119 3.65 5.67 4.17
CA ALA A 119 4.91 5.55 3.43
C ALA A 119 4.69 5.65 1.91
N LEU A 120 3.62 5.03 1.41
CA LEU A 120 3.25 5.14 -0.01
C LEU A 120 2.94 6.59 -0.38
N LYS A 121 2.12 7.25 0.41
CA LYS A 121 1.69 8.62 0.17
C LYS A 121 2.88 9.59 0.13
N ASP A 122 3.80 9.45 1.05
CA ASP A 122 4.96 10.34 1.19
C ASP A 122 6.14 9.93 0.31
N GLY A 123 5.99 8.89 -0.51
CA GLY A 123 7.04 8.43 -1.41
C GLY A 123 8.22 7.78 -0.71
N LYS A 124 8.03 7.29 0.51
CA LYS A 124 9.09 6.75 1.36
C LYS A 124 9.03 5.25 1.54
N PHE A 125 8.14 4.56 0.83
CA PHE A 125 7.95 3.13 1.02
C PHE A 125 9.24 2.33 0.80
N PRO A 126 9.97 2.51 -0.33
CA PRO A 126 11.16 1.68 -0.56
C PRO A 126 12.21 1.81 0.52
N SER A 127 12.45 3.03 1.03
CA SER A 127 13.44 3.26 2.07
C SER A 127 12.94 2.83 3.45
N THR A 128 11.68 3.10 3.76
CA THR A 128 11.09 2.76 5.06
C THR A 128 11.03 1.26 5.28
N TYR A 129 10.61 0.51 4.27
CA TYR A 129 10.46 -0.94 4.37
C TYR A 129 11.68 -1.70 3.85
N ARG A 130 12.71 -0.98 3.38
CA ARG A 130 13.91 -1.60 2.81
C ARG A 130 13.55 -2.61 1.73
N CYS A 131 12.53 -2.26 0.95
CA CYS A 131 12.01 -3.06 -0.15
C CYS A 131 12.33 -2.33 -1.46
N THR A 132 13.55 -2.49 -1.93
CA THR A 132 14.06 -1.81 -3.11
C THR A 132 13.61 -2.50 -4.39
N LYS A 133 13.88 -1.85 -5.54
CA LYS A 133 13.61 -2.47 -6.85
C LYS A 133 14.31 -3.81 -7.00
N ALA A 134 15.53 -3.95 -6.44
CA ALA A 134 16.26 -5.21 -6.50
C ALA A 134 15.50 -6.34 -5.80
N VAL A 135 14.91 -6.06 -4.64
CA VAL A 135 14.11 -7.03 -3.90
C VAL A 135 12.85 -7.39 -4.69
N VAL A 136 12.14 -6.40 -5.21
CA VAL A 136 10.91 -6.62 -5.97
C VAL A 136 11.19 -7.41 -7.25
N ASN A 137 12.24 -7.04 -7.99
CA ASN A 137 12.62 -7.74 -9.23
C ASN A 137 13.05 -9.18 -8.95
N GLY A 138 13.70 -9.43 -7.80
CA GLY A 138 14.08 -10.78 -7.41
C GLY A 138 12.87 -11.63 -7.05
N ALA A 139 11.90 -11.05 -6.33
CA ALA A 139 10.71 -11.78 -5.91
C ALA A 139 9.72 -12.00 -7.05
N PHE A 140 9.50 -10.96 -7.86
CA PHE A 140 8.49 -10.97 -8.93
C PHE A 140 9.11 -10.41 -10.22
N PRO A 141 9.93 -11.21 -10.92
CA PRO A 141 10.59 -10.74 -12.16
C PRO A 141 9.58 -10.23 -13.18
N GLY A 142 9.89 -9.08 -13.78
CA GLY A 142 9.02 -8.47 -14.78
C GLY A 142 7.88 -7.62 -14.24
N LEU A 143 7.61 -7.66 -12.94
CA LEU A 143 6.51 -6.89 -12.36
C LEU A 143 6.66 -5.39 -12.62
N LEU A 144 7.85 -4.82 -12.38
CA LEU A 144 8.10 -3.40 -12.52
C LEU A 144 8.31 -2.97 -13.98
N ASP A 145 8.50 -3.93 -14.90
CA ASP A 145 8.63 -3.65 -16.32
C ASP A 145 7.29 -3.47 -17.02
N GLN A 146 6.21 -3.88 -16.36
CA GLN A 146 4.86 -3.74 -16.89
C GLN A 146 4.34 -2.34 -16.62
N ARG A 147 3.48 -1.83 -17.51
CA ARG A 147 2.78 -0.58 -17.26
C ARG A 147 1.89 -0.75 -16.04
N PHE A 148 2.07 0.10 -15.03
CA PHE A 148 1.25 0.04 -13.83
C PHE A 148 -0.17 0.52 -14.12
N GLU A 149 -1.16 -0.29 -13.74
CA GLU A 149 -2.56 0.09 -13.80
C GLU A 149 -3.06 0.41 -12.40
N LEU A 150 -3.53 1.64 -12.22
CA LEU A 150 -4.01 2.12 -10.92
C LEU A 150 -5.28 1.42 -10.48
N ARG A 151 -6.09 0.97 -11.44
CA ARG A 151 -7.34 0.29 -11.16
C ARG A 151 -7.09 -1.11 -10.61
N TYR A 152 -7.66 -1.38 -9.44
CA TYR A 152 -7.53 -2.68 -8.77
C TYR A 152 -8.89 -3.35 -8.67
N PHE A 153 -9.01 -4.53 -9.25
CA PHE A 153 -10.28 -5.23 -9.38
C PHE A 153 -10.52 -6.32 -8.33
N ARG A 154 -9.55 -6.63 -7.48
CA ARG A 154 -9.63 -7.79 -6.60
C ARG A 154 -9.71 -7.48 -5.14
#